data_939e37cabe96ecc1c120d4d8db18dc25
#
_entry.id   939e37cabe96ecc1c120d4d8db18dc25
#
_cell.length_a   1.000
_cell.length_b   1.000
_cell.length_c   1.000
_cell.angle_alpha   90.00
_cell.angle_beta   90.00
_cell.angle_gamma   90.00
#
_symmetry.space_group_name_H-M   'P 1'
#
loop_
_entity.id
_entity.type
_entity.pdbx_description
1 polymer ?
#
loop_
_entity_poly.entity_id
_entity_poly.type
_entity_poly.pdbx_seq_one_letter_code
_entity_poly.pdbx_strand_id
1 'polypeptide(L)'
;MIMAEGNHDIAGSMWLSELFAELYADEPRITVDTRPDPYYCFEFGKTSLFFHHGHKKRMANISDVFVSKFRDVFGRTKHSYGHMGHLHHNLTTENNLMTMEQHRTLAAPDAHASRGGWMSGRDSKVITYHK
;
A
#
# COMPACT_ATOMS: atom_id res chain seq x y z
N MET A 1 2.11 -6.03 9.72
CA MET A 1 3.10 -5.36 8.83
C MET A 1 2.80 -5.77 7.41
N ILE A 2 2.71 -4.81 6.49
CA ILE A 2 2.48 -5.05 5.06
C ILE A 2 3.63 -4.41 4.30
N MET A 3 4.31 -5.20 3.45
CA MET A 3 5.37 -4.73 2.56
C MET A 3 4.89 -4.91 1.13
N ALA A 4 4.27 -3.86 0.60
CA ALA A 4 3.74 -3.90 -0.76
C ALA A 4 4.90 -3.96 -1.78
N GLU A 5 4.95 -5.05 -2.57
CA GLU A 5 5.98 -5.26 -3.58
C GLU A 5 6.03 -4.12 -4.60
N GLY A 6 7.20 -3.58 -4.85
CA GLY A 6 7.46 -2.61 -5.91
C GLY A 6 7.94 -3.28 -7.19
N ASN A 7 7.91 -2.55 -8.30
CA ASN A 7 8.37 -3.07 -9.59
C ASN A 7 9.91 -3.21 -9.69
N HIS A 8 10.65 -2.67 -8.73
CA HIS A 8 12.11 -2.75 -8.66
C HIS A 8 12.63 -3.72 -7.60
N ASP A 9 11.76 -4.26 -6.74
CA ASP A 9 12.16 -5.08 -5.58
C ASP A 9 11.28 -6.31 -5.35
N ILE A 10 10.64 -6.84 -6.40
CA ILE A 10 9.69 -7.95 -6.29
C ILE A 10 10.31 -9.14 -5.52
N ALA A 11 11.51 -9.57 -5.89
CA ALA A 11 12.18 -10.65 -5.18
C ALA A 11 12.63 -10.25 -3.78
N GLY A 12 13.14 -9.03 -3.62
CA GLY A 12 13.61 -8.51 -2.33
C GLY A 12 12.48 -8.36 -1.31
N SER A 13 11.32 -7.89 -1.72
CA SER A 13 10.16 -7.73 -0.84
C SER A 13 9.63 -9.07 -0.33
N MET A 14 9.67 -10.13 -1.13
CA MET A 14 9.30 -11.48 -0.71
C MET A 14 10.25 -12.01 0.38
N TRP A 15 11.55 -11.94 0.15
CA TRP A 15 12.55 -12.35 1.15
C TRP A 15 12.45 -11.52 2.43
N LEU A 16 12.19 -10.22 2.31
CA LEU A 16 12.04 -9.33 3.44
C LEU A 16 10.80 -9.67 4.28
N SER A 17 9.68 -10.03 3.64
CA SER A 17 8.46 -10.43 4.35
C SER A 17 8.67 -11.73 5.14
N GLU A 18 9.35 -12.73 4.57
CA GLU A 18 9.70 -13.97 5.27
C GLU A 18 10.67 -13.70 6.43
N LEU A 19 11.69 -12.87 6.20
CA LEU A 19 12.63 -12.48 7.27
C LEU A 19 11.91 -11.82 8.46
N PHE A 20 10.99 -10.89 8.20
CA PHE A 20 10.25 -10.23 9.27
C PHE A 20 9.23 -11.16 9.93
N ALA A 21 8.64 -12.09 9.19
CA ALA A 21 7.74 -13.09 9.76
C ALA A 21 8.48 -13.97 10.76
N GLU A 22 9.68 -14.42 10.41
CA GLU A 22 10.53 -15.20 11.31
C GLU A 22 11.07 -14.39 12.49
N LEU A 23 11.53 -13.15 12.22
CA LEU A 23 12.07 -12.26 13.27
C LEU A 23 11.04 -11.94 14.36
N TYR A 24 9.77 -11.84 14.00
CA TYR A 24 8.68 -11.51 14.90
C TYR A 24 7.74 -12.67 15.20
N ALA A 25 8.19 -13.93 14.95
CA ALA A 25 7.37 -15.12 15.18
C ALA A 25 6.84 -15.24 16.61
N ASP A 26 7.65 -14.84 17.59
CA ASP A 26 7.31 -14.88 19.01
C ASP A 26 6.69 -13.57 19.57
N GLU A 27 6.43 -12.58 18.70
CA GLU A 27 5.82 -11.29 19.12
C GLU A 27 4.33 -11.23 18.73
N PRO A 28 3.42 -11.54 19.68
CA PRO A 28 1.98 -11.68 19.37
C PRO A 28 1.29 -10.36 18.94
N ARG A 29 1.96 -9.22 19.12
CA ARG A 29 1.44 -7.90 18.70
C ARG A 29 1.76 -7.57 17.25
N ILE A 30 2.62 -8.37 16.59
CA ILE A 30 3.06 -8.13 15.21
C ILE A 30 2.60 -9.28 14.33
N THR A 31 1.86 -8.94 13.29
CA THR A 31 1.53 -9.88 12.21
C THR A 31 2.16 -9.39 10.92
N VAL A 32 2.86 -10.27 10.22
CA VAL A 32 3.48 -9.98 8.92
C VAL A 32 2.68 -10.66 7.83
N ASP A 33 2.33 -9.91 6.79
CA ASP A 33 1.64 -10.46 5.61
C ASP A 33 2.69 -10.97 4.62
N THR A 34 2.76 -12.29 4.43
CA THR A 34 3.72 -12.97 3.54
C THR A 34 3.04 -13.49 2.27
N ARG A 35 1.79 -13.12 2.00
CA ARG A 35 1.08 -13.59 0.81
C ARG A 35 1.76 -13.11 -0.47
N PRO A 36 1.93 -13.98 -1.46
CA PRO A 36 2.51 -13.61 -2.75
C PRO A 36 1.49 -12.92 -3.66
N ASP A 37 0.83 -11.88 -3.16
CA ASP A 37 -0.18 -11.10 -3.87
C ASP A 37 0.15 -9.62 -3.70
N PRO A 38 0.20 -8.82 -4.78
CA PRO A 38 0.53 -7.40 -4.69
C PRO A 38 -0.59 -6.53 -4.11
N TYR A 39 -1.76 -7.12 -3.82
CA TYR A 39 -2.91 -6.41 -3.24
C TYR A 39 -3.09 -6.84 -1.80
N TYR A 40 -3.06 -5.88 -0.90
CA TYR A 40 -3.17 -6.12 0.53
C TYR A 40 -4.39 -5.44 1.11
N CYS A 41 -4.92 -6.01 2.18
CA CYS A 41 -6.04 -5.47 2.92
C CYS A 41 -5.80 -5.64 4.42
N PHE A 42 -6.09 -4.60 5.17
CA PHE A 42 -6.14 -4.64 6.63
C PHE A 42 -7.48 -4.11 7.10
N GLU A 43 -8.17 -4.86 7.96
CA GLU A 43 -9.44 -4.50 8.56
C GLU A 43 -9.23 -4.02 9.98
N PHE A 44 -9.80 -2.88 10.31
CA PHE A 44 -9.77 -2.31 11.65
C PHE A 44 -11.16 -1.80 12.05
N GLY A 45 -11.89 -2.60 12.80
CA GLY A 45 -13.27 -2.30 13.19
C GLY A 45 -14.19 -2.13 11.98
N LYS A 46 -14.70 -0.94 11.75
CA LYS A 46 -15.53 -0.61 10.58
C LYS A 46 -14.76 0.04 9.43
N THR A 47 -13.44 0.00 9.50
CA THR A 47 -12.55 0.59 8.49
C THR A 47 -11.78 -0.50 7.76
N SER A 48 -11.74 -0.43 6.44
CA SER A 48 -10.88 -1.23 5.58
C SER A 48 -9.79 -0.37 4.95
N LEU A 49 -8.56 -0.85 5.03
CA LEU A 49 -7.38 -0.23 4.45
C LEU A 49 -6.82 -1.14 3.38
N PHE A 50 -6.66 -0.62 2.17
CA PHE A 50 -6.16 -1.35 1.02
C PHE A 50 -4.82 -0.80 0.58
N PHE A 51 -3.90 -1.67 0.16
CA PHE A 51 -2.55 -1.26 -0.21
C PHE A 51 -2.11 -1.94 -1.50
N HIS A 52 -1.41 -1.16 -2.33
CA HIS A 52 -0.76 -1.64 -3.54
C HIS A 52 0.34 -0.65 -3.94
N HIS A 53 1.46 -1.11 -4.47
CA HIS A 53 2.54 -0.20 -4.87
C HIS A 53 2.12 0.81 -5.96
N GLY A 54 1.31 0.41 -6.91
CA GLY A 54 0.81 1.32 -7.97
C GLY A 54 1.34 1.02 -9.37
N HIS A 55 2.29 0.12 -9.54
CA HIS A 55 2.92 -0.16 -10.83
C HIS A 55 2.06 -0.98 -11.80
N LYS A 56 1.12 -1.78 -11.29
CA LYS A 56 0.27 -2.67 -12.12
C LYS A 56 -1.08 -2.05 -12.48
N LYS A 57 -1.56 -1.13 -11.67
CA LYS A 57 -2.86 -0.46 -11.85
C LYS A 57 -2.79 1.01 -11.49
N ARG A 58 -3.45 1.84 -12.29
CA ARG A 58 -3.59 3.27 -12.00
C ARG A 58 -4.60 3.51 -10.89
N MET A 59 -4.43 4.60 -10.16
CA MET A 59 -5.30 5.00 -9.05
C MET A 59 -6.79 5.01 -9.45
N ALA A 60 -7.13 5.46 -10.64
CA ALA A 60 -8.51 5.54 -11.11
C ALA A 60 -9.23 4.17 -11.20
N ASN A 61 -8.50 3.07 -11.33
CA ASN A 61 -9.07 1.74 -11.63
C ASN A 61 -8.76 0.69 -10.56
N ILE A 62 -7.98 1.04 -9.53
CA ILE A 62 -7.52 0.04 -8.55
C ILE A 62 -8.57 -0.24 -7.49
N SER A 63 -9.45 0.72 -7.20
CA SER A 63 -10.54 0.54 -6.22
C SER A 63 -11.45 -0.62 -6.58
N ASP A 64 -11.76 -0.81 -7.85
CA ASP A 64 -12.58 -1.93 -8.32
C ASP A 64 -11.89 -3.29 -8.07
N VAL A 65 -10.56 -3.33 -8.23
CA VAL A 65 -9.77 -4.53 -7.95
C VAL A 65 -9.78 -4.84 -6.45
N PHE A 66 -9.59 -3.84 -5.59
CA PHE A 66 -9.65 -4.02 -4.15
C PHE A 66 -11.01 -4.57 -3.71
N VAL A 67 -12.08 -3.95 -4.16
CA VAL A 67 -13.45 -4.40 -3.83
C VAL A 67 -13.71 -5.82 -4.34
N SER A 68 -13.26 -6.15 -5.54
CA SER A 68 -13.44 -7.48 -6.12
C SER A 68 -12.65 -8.56 -5.37
N LYS A 69 -11.41 -8.27 -4.98
CA LYS A 69 -10.53 -9.23 -4.27
C LYS A 69 -10.92 -9.40 -2.80
N PHE A 70 -11.34 -8.31 -2.16
CA PHE A 70 -11.62 -8.27 -0.71
C PHE A 70 -13.11 -7.97 -0.44
N ARG A 71 -13.97 -8.58 -1.22
CA ARG A 71 -15.42 -8.35 -1.21
C ARG A 71 -16.03 -8.46 0.17
N ASP A 72 -15.63 -9.48 0.93
CA ASP A 72 -16.18 -9.73 2.27
C ASP A 72 -15.77 -8.65 3.26
N VAL A 73 -14.52 -8.18 3.19
CA VAL A 73 -14.04 -7.09 4.05
C VAL A 73 -14.73 -5.79 3.68
N PHE A 74 -14.78 -5.47 2.39
CA PHE A 74 -15.46 -4.27 1.91
C PHE A 74 -16.95 -4.26 2.30
N GLY A 75 -17.65 -5.40 2.18
CA GLY A 75 -19.08 -5.50 2.46
C GLY A 75 -19.45 -5.34 3.94
N ARG A 76 -18.55 -5.63 4.88
CA ARG A 76 -18.81 -5.49 6.33
C ARG A 76 -18.21 -4.25 6.97
N THR A 77 -17.37 -3.51 6.26
CA THR A 77 -16.80 -2.23 6.70
C THR A 77 -17.63 -1.06 6.20
N LYS A 78 -17.48 0.09 6.84
CA LYS A 78 -18.22 1.31 6.51
C LYS A 78 -17.33 2.36 5.82
N HIS A 79 -16.06 2.39 6.19
CA HIS A 79 -15.08 3.35 5.68
C HIS A 79 -13.96 2.61 4.97
N SER A 80 -13.62 3.03 3.76
CA SER A 80 -12.62 2.37 2.94
C SER A 80 -11.60 3.38 2.43
N TYR A 81 -10.31 3.03 2.60
CA TYR A 81 -9.18 3.85 2.17
C TYR A 81 -8.19 2.99 1.41
N GLY A 82 -7.68 3.50 0.30
CA GLY A 82 -6.65 2.84 -0.49
C GLY A 82 -5.37 3.65 -0.52
N HIS A 83 -4.23 2.98 -0.39
CA HIS A 83 -2.92 3.60 -0.35
C HIS A 83 -2.03 3.06 -1.45
N MET A 84 -1.35 3.96 -2.16
CA MET A 84 -0.46 3.66 -3.26
C MET A 84 0.83 4.48 -3.18
N GLY A 85 1.84 4.04 -3.92
CA GLY A 85 3.10 4.75 -4.12
C GLY A 85 3.43 4.90 -5.60
N HIS A 86 4.61 4.45 -6.00
CA HIS A 86 5.14 4.33 -7.35
C HIS A 86 5.48 5.66 -8.05
N LEU A 87 4.53 6.57 -8.20
CA LEU A 87 4.72 7.82 -8.93
C LEU A 87 5.36 8.94 -8.08
N HIS A 88 5.66 8.68 -6.82
CA HIS A 88 6.42 9.53 -5.89
C HIS A 88 5.86 10.95 -5.70
N HIS A 89 4.58 11.19 -5.97
CA HIS A 89 3.92 12.47 -5.67
C HIS A 89 2.64 12.25 -4.88
N ASN A 90 2.23 13.26 -4.11
CA ASN A 90 1.00 13.21 -3.35
C ASN A 90 -0.20 13.47 -4.25
N LEU A 91 -1.18 12.59 -4.18
CA LEU A 91 -2.47 12.75 -4.83
C LEU A 91 -3.53 12.07 -3.97
N THR A 92 -4.63 12.77 -3.73
CA THR A 92 -5.81 12.19 -3.08
C THR A 92 -6.99 12.30 -4.02
N THR A 93 -7.71 11.20 -4.20
CA THR A 93 -8.95 11.15 -4.99
C THR A 93 -10.00 10.39 -4.21
N GLU A 94 -11.25 10.72 -4.46
CA GLU A 94 -12.40 10.02 -3.88
C GLU A 94 -13.32 9.52 -5.01
N ASN A 95 -13.82 8.32 -4.85
CA ASN A 95 -14.86 7.76 -5.71
C ASN A 95 -15.97 7.12 -4.84
N ASN A 96 -16.95 6.50 -5.47
CA ASN A 96 -18.09 5.89 -4.75
C ASN A 96 -17.69 4.70 -3.86
N LEU A 97 -16.48 4.17 -3.97
CA LEU A 97 -16.03 3.00 -3.23
C LEU A 97 -15.12 3.37 -2.06
N MET A 98 -14.21 4.32 -2.26
CA MET A 98 -13.21 4.66 -1.26
C MET A 98 -12.47 5.96 -1.54
N THR A 99 -11.79 6.48 -0.53
CA THR A 99 -10.77 7.51 -0.69
C THR A 99 -9.44 6.86 -1.01
N MET A 100 -8.79 7.28 -2.09
CA MET A 100 -7.50 6.80 -2.54
C MET A 100 -6.41 7.83 -2.30
N GLU A 101 -5.30 7.44 -1.68
CA GLU A 101 -4.13 8.28 -1.48
C GLU A 101 -2.89 7.67 -2.15
N GLN A 102 -2.22 8.49 -2.94
CA GLN A 102 -0.88 8.21 -3.44
C GLN A 102 0.14 8.98 -2.62
N HIS A 103 1.22 8.31 -2.27
CA HIS A 103 2.24 8.82 -1.36
C HIS A 103 3.57 9.06 -2.09
N ARG A 104 4.36 9.99 -1.57
CA ARG A 104 5.76 10.18 -1.94
C ARG A 104 6.62 9.05 -1.39
N THR A 105 7.88 9.06 -1.76
CA THR A 105 8.91 8.16 -1.25
C THR A 105 9.81 8.84 -0.23
N LEU A 106 10.43 8.06 0.65
CA LEU A 106 11.55 8.50 1.48
C LEU A 106 12.88 8.43 0.73
N ALA A 107 12.95 7.64 -0.35
CA ALA A 107 14.17 7.47 -1.13
C ALA A 107 14.66 8.80 -1.74
N ALA A 108 15.96 9.00 -1.77
CA ALA A 108 16.55 10.11 -2.49
C ALA A 108 16.32 9.95 -4.00
N PRO A 109 16.24 11.05 -4.75
CA PRO A 109 16.26 10.98 -6.22
C PRO A 109 17.49 10.21 -6.69
N ASP A 110 17.26 9.21 -7.50
CA ASP A 110 18.31 8.43 -8.16
C ASP A 110 18.60 8.95 -9.58
N ALA A 111 19.51 8.29 -10.28
CA ALA A 111 19.85 8.65 -11.65
C ALA A 111 18.64 8.54 -12.61
N HIS A 112 17.71 7.65 -12.35
CA HIS A 112 16.50 7.50 -13.16
C HIS A 112 15.56 8.70 -12.97
N ALA A 113 15.32 9.11 -11.72
CA ALA A 113 14.52 10.30 -11.40
C ALA A 113 15.15 11.57 -11.98
N SER A 114 16.47 11.71 -11.86
CA SER A 114 17.21 12.85 -12.41
C SER A 114 17.09 12.95 -13.94
N ARG A 115 17.24 11.83 -14.64
CA ARG A 115 17.10 11.78 -16.11
C ARG A 115 15.68 12.03 -16.58
N GLY A 116 14.69 11.59 -15.80
CA GLY A 116 13.28 11.84 -16.07
C GLY A 116 12.80 13.25 -15.74
N GLY A 117 13.64 14.06 -15.07
CA GLY A 117 13.28 15.40 -14.62
C GLY A 117 12.23 15.41 -13.49
N TRP A 118 12.09 14.30 -12.75
CA TRP A 118 11.14 14.19 -11.65
C TRP A 118 11.73 14.79 -10.38
N MET A 119 11.09 15.87 -9.91
CA MET A 119 11.55 16.67 -8.78
C MET A 119 10.58 16.61 -7.58
N SER A 120 9.89 15.50 -7.39
CA SER A 120 8.99 15.33 -6.25
C SER A 120 9.75 15.42 -4.93
N GLY A 121 9.16 16.09 -3.95
CA GLY A 121 9.68 16.11 -2.59
C GLY A 121 9.65 14.72 -1.95
N ARG A 122 10.34 14.59 -0.81
CA ARG A 122 10.41 13.35 -0.01
C ARG A 122 9.61 13.56 1.26
N ASP A 123 8.77 12.61 1.60
CA ASP A 123 8.07 12.58 2.88
C ASP A 123 7.66 11.17 3.29
N SER A 124 7.23 11.05 4.54
CA SER A 124 6.46 9.94 5.05
C SER A 124 5.26 10.48 5.82
N LYS A 125 4.17 9.72 5.87
CA LYS A 125 2.95 10.11 6.57
C LYS A 125 2.68 9.17 7.75
N VAL A 126 2.15 9.75 8.82
CA VAL A 126 1.44 9.02 9.86
C VAL A 126 -0.04 9.34 9.69
N ILE A 127 -0.86 8.30 9.53
CA ILE A 127 -2.30 8.44 9.33
C ILE A 127 -3.00 7.69 10.47
N THR A 128 -3.91 8.36 11.16
CA THR A 128 -4.69 7.76 12.25
C THR A 128 -6.09 7.44 11.76
N TYR A 129 -6.49 6.17 11.92
CA TYR A 129 -7.84 5.72 11.65
C TYR A 129 -8.57 5.41 12.94
N HIS A 130 -9.81 5.84 13.05
CA HIS A 130 -10.67 5.49 14.17
C HIS A 130 -11.36 4.14 13.91
N LYS A 131 -11.54 3.39 15.01
CA LYS A 131 -12.19 2.08 15.01
C LYS A 131 -13.70 2.20 14.81
#